data_6e1c3940e1fdfcff18e2731d0b6efb11
#
_entry.id   6e1c3940e1fdfcff18e2731d0b6efb11
#
_cell.length_a   1.000
_cell.length_b   1.000
_cell.length_c   1.000
_cell.angle_alpha   90.00
_cell.angle_beta   90.00
_cell.angle_gamma   90.00
#
_symmetry.space_group_name_H-M   'P 1'
#
loop_
_entity.id
_entity.type
_entity.pdbx_description
1 polymer ?
#
loop_
_entity_poly.entity_id
_entity_poly.type
_entity_poly.pdbx_seq_one_letter_code
_entity_poly.pdbx_strand_id
1 'polypeptide(L)'
;MKRTERVGAMIQILTGSPSKTYSLQYFCDLFGAAKSSVSEDIRAANNALLFTGRGRLETGIGAKGGVRFVPHISDEALRRLQQEFCEKLSDPARMLGGNFLYTSDIFFDPEFINKIASVFARKFKDSEADYVATVETKGIPLAASVAHLLNLPLVIIRREAKVSEGSTLSINYFSGSYDRIQRMSMSKRAMRPGSKVLIIDDFMRGGGSISGITEIVGEFNGTVVGVGVAIAGVEPKKKKIEDYTSIVFLGEIDEEKRTISILPNSDIF
;
A
#
# COMPACT_ATOMS: atom_id res chain seq x y z
N MET A 1 -24.91 19.33 -19.89
CA MET A 1 -24.85 18.60 -18.61
C MET A 1 -25.10 19.59 -17.46
N LYS A 2 -25.95 19.25 -16.50
CA LYS A 2 -26.22 20.10 -15.33
C LYS A 2 -25.01 20.10 -14.39
N ARG A 3 -24.85 21.15 -13.57
CA ARG A 3 -23.72 21.29 -12.63
C ARG A 3 -23.58 20.09 -11.69
N THR A 4 -24.68 19.61 -11.11
CA THR A 4 -24.70 18.45 -10.21
C THR A 4 -24.22 17.17 -10.90
N GLU A 5 -24.57 16.99 -12.17
CA GLU A 5 -24.13 15.83 -12.96
C GLU A 5 -22.62 15.91 -13.25
N ARG A 6 -22.11 17.12 -13.57
CA ARG A 6 -20.66 17.31 -13.80
C ARG A 6 -19.85 17.05 -12.54
N VAL A 7 -20.31 17.58 -11.37
CA VAL A 7 -19.64 17.35 -10.08
C VAL A 7 -19.63 15.86 -9.74
N GLY A 8 -20.74 15.15 -9.93
CA GLY A 8 -20.81 13.70 -9.70
C GLY A 8 -19.87 12.91 -10.62
N ALA A 9 -19.88 13.22 -11.93
CA ALA A 9 -18.97 12.60 -12.90
C ALA A 9 -17.49 12.89 -12.60
N MET A 10 -17.18 14.14 -12.19
CA MET A 10 -15.82 14.53 -11.81
C MET A 10 -15.32 13.77 -10.59
N ILE A 11 -16.15 13.63 -9.54
CA ILE A 11 -15.81 12.83 -8.35
C ILE A 11 -15.52 11.40 -8.76
N GLN A 12 -16.38 10.77 -9.57
CA GLN A 12 -16.22 9.40 -10.01
C GLN A 12 -14.93 9.20 -10.81
N ILE A 13 -14.61 10.09 -11.75
CA ILE A 13 -13.38 10.01 -12.56
C ILE A 13 -12.14 10.12 -11.68
N LEU A 14 -12.12 11.11 -10.79
CA LEU A 14 -10.96 11.40 -9.95
C LEU A 14 -10.74 10.33 -8.87
N THR A 15 -11.80 9.85 -8.23
CA THR A 15 -11.70 8.78 -7.22
C THR A 15 -11.48 7.40 -7.84
N GLY A 16 -11.92 7.17 -9.07
CA GLY A 16 -11.65 5.95 -9.83
C GLY A 16 -10.20 5.83 -10.32
N SER A 17 -9.43 6.94 -10.30
CA SER A 17 -8.00 6.95 -10.66
C SER A 17 -7.24 7.85 -9.67
N PRO A 18 -7.11 7.42 -8.41
CA PRO A 18 -6.44 8.20 -7.37
C PRO A 18 -5.02 8.60 -7.78
N SER A 19 -4.54 9.73 -7.28
CA SER A 19 -3.20 10.30 -7.55
C SER A 19 -2.88 10.62 -9.01
N LYS A 20 -3.73 10.23 -9.97
CA LYS A 20 -3.61 10.62 -11.37
C LYS A 20 -4.02 12.08 -11.56
N THR A 21 -3.16 12.87 -12.22
CA THR A 21 -3.44 14.27 -12.53
C THR A 21 -4.17 14.38 -13.86
N TYR A 22 -5.29 15.09 -13.86
CA TYR A 22 -6.06 15.46 -15.04
C TYR A 22 -5.95 16.96 -15.27
N SER A 23 -5.71 17.40 -16.51
CA SER A 23 -5.70 18.81 -16.83
C SER A 23 -7.10 19.44 -16.69
N LEU A 24 -7.19 20.74 -16.41
CA LEU A 24 -8.49 21.43 -16.45
C LEU A 24 -9.11 21.33 -17.84
N GLN A 25 -8.28 21.38 -18.89
CA GLN A 25 -8.75 21.28 -20.27
C GLN A 25 -9.48 19.96 -20.53
N TYR A 26 -9.00 18.84 -19.97
CA TYR A 26 -9.68 17.53 -20.05
C TYR A 26 -11.14 17.63 -19.61
N PHE A 27 -11.41 18.28 -18.49
CA PHE A 27 -12.78 18.43 -17.97
C PHE A 27 -13.59 19.48 -18.76
N CYS A 28 -12.95 20.54 -19.28
CA CYS A 28 -13.61 21.49 -20.18
C CYS A 28 -14.13 20.79 -21.44
N ASP A 29 -13.29 20.00 -22.05
CA ASP A 29 -13.61 19.26 -23.29
C ASP A 29 -14.68 18.18 -23.03
N LEU A 30 -14.50 17.41 -21.94
CA LEU A 30 -15.43 16.34 -21.56
C LEU A 30 -16.85 16.87 -21.29
N PHE A 31 -16.96 18.01 -20.62
CA PHE A 31 -18.25 18.54 -20.17
C PHE A 31 -18.83 19.63 -21.09
N GLY A 32 -18.06 20.11 -22.08
CA GLY A 32 -18.43 21.26 -22.88
C GLY A 32 -18.61 22.53 -22.03
N ALA A 33 -17.73 22.75 -21.05
CA ALA A 33 -17.88 23.80 -20.03
C ALA A 33 -16.66 24.73 -19.99
N ALA A 34 -16.89 26.00 -19.65
CA ALA A 34 -15.82 27.00 -19.51
C ALA A 34 -14.92 26.67 -18.30
N LYS A 35 -13.64 27.10 -18.36
CA LYS A 35 -12.66 26.89 -17.26
C LYS A 35 -13.15 27.40 -15.91
N SER A 36 -13.84 28.53 -15.88
CA SER A 36 -14.42 29.08 -14.63
C SER A 36 -15.44 28.14 -14.01
N SER A 37 -16.34 27.58 -14.83
CA SER A 37 -17.35 26.62 -14.38
C SER A 37 -16.68 25.32 -13.87
N VAL A 38 -15.68 24.80 -14.58
CA VAL A 38 -14.91 23.62 -14.15
C VAL A 38 -14.19 23.88 -12.82
N SER A 39 -13.61 25.08 -12.64
CA SER A 39 -12.94 25.44 -11.38
C SER A 39 -13.92 25.53 -10.20
N GLU A 40 -15.15 25.97 -10.43
CA GLU A 40 -16.21 25.95 -9.39
C GLU A 40 -16.69 24.53 -9.10
N ASP A 41 -16.81 23.69 -10.13
CA ASP A 41 -17.18 22.27 -9.97
C ASP A 41 -16.12 21.51 -9.18
N ILE A 42 -14.82 21.77 -9.41
CA ILE A 42 -13.71 21.22 -8.63
C ILE A 42 -13.84 21.60 -7.14
N ARG A 43 -14.16 22.87 -6.84
CA ARG A 43 -14.36 23.29 -5.44
C ARG A 43 -15.54 22.57 -4.79
N ALA A 44 -16.65 22.41 -5.50
CA ALA A 44 -17.82 21.70 -5.01
C ALA A 44 -17.51 20.21 -4.79
N ALA A 45 -16.81 19.57 -5.74
CA ALA A 45 -16.35 18.18 -5.63
C ALA A 45 -15.41 17.99 -4.42
N ASN A 46 -14.46 18.90 -4.23
CA ASN A 46 -13.54 18.85 -3.09
C ASN A 46 -14.26 18.96 -1.75
N ASN A 47 -15.23 19.86 -1.62
CA ASN A 47 -16.03 19.99 -0.39
C ASN A 47 -16.79 18.70 -0.08
N ALA A 48 -17.37 18.05 -1.09
CA ALA A 48 -18.06 16.77 -0.92
C ALA A 48 -17.09 15.64 -0.50
N LEU A 49 -15.88 15.59 -1.06
CA LEU A 49 -14.87 14.62 -0.69
C LEU A 49 -14.31 14.83 0.73
N LEU A 50 -14.06 16.09 1.11
CA LEU A 50 -13.65 16.45 2.48
C LEU A 50 -14.70 16.02 3.51
N PHE A 51 -15.99 16.19 3.20
CA PHE A 51 -17.08 15.75 4.06
C PHE A 51 -17.05 14.22 4.31
N THR A 52 -16.64 13.44 3.32
CA THR A 52 -16.52 11.97 3.48
C THR A 52 -15.27 11.53 4.27
N GLY A 53 -14.30 12.44 4.46
CA GLY A 53 -13.03 12.14 5.16
C GLY A 53 -12.10 11.17 4.46
N ARG A 54 -12.39 10.78 3.18
CA ARG A 54 -11.62 9.76 2.44
C ARG A 54 -10.51 10.33 1.57
N GLY A 55 -10.45 11.66 1.41
CA GLY A 55 -9.44 12.32 0.60
C GLY A 55 -9.84 13.73 0.22
N ARG A 56 -9.01 14.35 -0.59
CA ARG A 56 -9.21 15.71 -1.09
C ARG A 56 -8.74 15.85 -2.52
N LEU A 57 -9.18 16.94 -3.18
CA LEU A 57 -8.63 17.32 -4.47
C LEU A 57 -7.46 18.28 -4.27
N GLU A 58 -6.35 17.99 -4.93
CA GLU A 58 -5.22 18.91 -5.03
C GLU A 58 -5.14 19.47 -6.45
N THR A 59 -4.91 20.80 -6.54
CA THR A 59 -4.74 21.49 -7.81
C THR A 59 -3.31 21.99 -7.94
N GLY A 60 -2.65 21.65 -9.04
CA GLY A 60 -1.32 22.13 -9.38
C GLY A 60 -1.38 23.24 -10.43
N ILE A 61 -0.37 24.14 -10.41
CA ILE A 61 -0.20 25.24 -11.36
C ILE A 61 0.94 24.90 -12.33
N GLY A 62 0.89 25.45 -13.56
CA GLY A 62 1.95 25.33 -14.56
C GLY A 62 1.69 24.29 -15.64
N ALA A 63 2.69 24.00 -16.46
CA ALA A 63 2.57 23.10 -17.63
C ALA A 63 2.18 21.66 -17.29
N LYS A 64 2.48 21.20 -16.08
CA LYS A 64 2.03 19.91 -15.51
C LYS A 64 0.86 20.09 -14.53
N GLY A 65 0.23 21.27 -14.52
CA GLY A 65 -0.87 21.60 -13.62
C GLY A 65 -2.15 20.87 -13.99
N GLY A 66 -3.01 20.69 -12.97
CA GLY A 66 -4.29 19.99 -13.13
C GLY A 66 -4.91 19.72 -11.78
N VAL A 67 -5.84 18.79 -11.74
CA VAL A 67 -6.49 18.33 -10.52
C VAL A 67 -6.30 16.82 -10.35
N ARG A 68 -6.04 16.39 -9.13
CA ARG A 68 -5.95 14.98 -8.75
C ARG A 68 -6.68 14.74 -7.44
N PHE A 69 -7.21 13.56 -7.27
CA PHE A 69 -7.69 13.08 -5.98
C PHE A 69 -6.52 12.50 -5.19
N VAL A 70 -6.31 12.98 -3.98
CA VAL A 70 -5.30 12.46 -3.05
C VAL A 70 -6.03 11.73 -1.92
N PRO A 71 -5.89 10.40 -1.84
CA PRO A 71 -6.44 9.61 -0.75
C PRO A 71 -5.87 10.10 0.59
N HIS A 72 -6.71 10.11 1.61
CA HIS A 72 -6.31 10.52 2.95
C HIS A 72 -7.09 9.74 4.00
N ILE A 73 -6.43 9.41 5.09
CA ILE A 73 -7.04 8.91 6.31
C ILE A 73 -6.69 9.87 7.45
N SER A 74 -7.68 10.30 8.23
CA SER A 74 -7.42 11.17 9.39
C SER A 74 -6.76 10.39 10.53
N ASP A 75 -6.09 11.10 11.45
CA ASP A 75 -5.48 10.47 12.62
C ASP A 75 -6.50 9.72 13.48
N GLU A 76 -7.70 10.28 13.60
CA GLU A 76 -8.78 9.62 14.34
C GLU A 76 -9.25 8.33 13.65
N ALA A 77 -9.41 8.34 12.32
CA ALA A 77 -9.76 7.16 11.56
C ALA A 77 -8.64 6.10 11.60
N LEU A 78 -7.37 6.53 11.60
CA LEU A 78 -6.22 5.65 11.75
C LEU A 78 -6.20 4.99 13.14
N ARG A 79 -6.46 5.74 14.22
CA ARG A 79 -6.55 5.15 15.57
C ARG A 79 -7.67 4.11 15.66
N ARG A 80 -8.84 4.41 15.10
CA ARG A 80 -9.95 3.45 15.04
C ARG A 80 -9.57 2.19 14.24
N LEU A 81 -8.89 2.37 13.11
CA LEU A 81 -8.39 1.24 12.31
C LEU A 81 -7.39 0.39 13.08
N GLN A 82 -6.43 1.01 13.78
CA GLN A 82 -5.47 0.27 14.61
C GLN A 82 -6.16 -0.51 15.72
N GLN A 83 -7.15 0.09 16.39
CA GLN A 83 -7.92 -0.61 17.41
C GLN A 83 -8.67 -1.80 16.83
N GLU A 84 -9.43 -1.60 15.74
CA GLU A 84 -10.14 -2.68 15.04
C GLU A 84 -9.17 -3.79 14.60
N PHE A 85 -7.98 -3.42 14.13
CA PHE A 85 -6.97 -4.38 13.70
C PHE A 85 -6.37 -5.16 14.86
N CYS A 86 -6.08 -4.50 15.98
CA CYS A 86 -5.63 -5.16 17.22
C CYS A 86 -6.69 -6.14 17.73
N GLU A 87 -7.95 -5.73 17.81
CA GLU A 87 -9.06 -6.57 18.26
C GLU A 87 -9.21 -7.83 17.37
N LYS A 88 -9.23 -7.65 16.05
CA LYS A 88 -9.30 -8.77 15.12
C LYS A 88 -8.12 -9.75 15.28
N LEU A 89 -6.90 -9.26 15.41
CA LEU A 89 -5.70 -10.10 15.49
C LEU A 89 -5.52 -10.76 16.85
N SER A 90 -6.08 -10.20 17.93
CA SER A 90 -5.99 -10.75 19.29
C SER A 90 -6.95 -11.92 19.55
N ASP A 91 -7.82 -12.26 18.59
CA ASP A 91 -8.73 -13.40 18.72
C ASP A 91 -7.95 -14.73 18.83
N PRO A 92 -8.05 -15.48 19.95
CA PRO A 92 -7.37 -16.76 20.12
C PRO A 92 -7.69 -17.82 19.07
N ALA A 93 -8.84 -17.70 18.38
CA ALA A 93 -9.21 -18.61 17.31
C ALA A 93 -8.27 -18.49 16.09
N ARG A 94 -7.47 -17.43 16.01
CA ARG A 94 -6.48 -17.21 14.93
C ARG A 94 -5.16 -17.94 15.12
N MET A 95 -4.93 -18.51 16.31
CA MET A 95 -3.70 -19.22 16.58
C MET A 95 -3.57 -20.47 15.72
N LEU A 96 -2.45 -20.56 15.04
CA LEU A 96 -1.98 -21.76 14.34
C LEU A 96 -0.73 -22.26 15.06
N GLY A 97 -0.48 -23.55 15.05
CA GLY A 97 0.72 -24.11 15.68
C GLY A 97 2.02 -23.47 15.18
N GLY A 98 3.04 -23.38 16.04
CA GLY A 98 4.34 -22.81 15.70
C GLY A 98 4.41 -21.30 15.61
N ASN A 99 3.66 -20.59 16.44
CA ASN A 99 3.62 -19.13 16.49
C ASN A 99 3.16 -18.45 15.18
N PHE A 100 2.24 -19.08 14.45
CA PHE A 100 1.59 -18.51 13.28
C PHE A 100 0.17 -18.04 13.61
N LEU A 101 -0.29 -17.02 12.88
CA LEU A 101 -1.66 -16.51 12.92
C LEU A 101 -2.37 -16.70 11.59
N TYR A 102 -3.63 -17.09 11.66
CA TYR A 102 -4.53 -17.01 10.51
C TYR A 102 -4.93 -15.55 10.25
N THR A 103 -4.57 -15.04 9.08
CA THR A 103 -4.81 -13.64 8.71
C THR A 103 -5.41 -13.50 7.31
N SER A 104 -5.69 -14.62 6.62
CA SER A 104 -6.15 -14.57 5.23
C SER A 104 -7.49 -13.87 5.09
N ASP A 105 -8.42 -14.07 6.02
CA ASP A 105 -9.71 -13.39 6.06
C ASP A 105 -9.59 -11.86 6.17
N ILE A 106 -8.54 -11.37 6.82
CA ILE A 106 -8.27 -9.92 6.96
C ILE A 106 -7.67 -9.37 5.66
N PHE A 107 -6.64 -10.03 5.11
CA PHE A 107 -5.92 -9.54 3.92
C PHE A 107 -6.68 -9.78 2.61
N PHE A 108 -7.70 -10.61 2.60
CA PHE A 108 -8.59 -10.80 1.45
C PHE A 108 -9.97 -10.14 1.63
N ASP A 109 -10.20 -9.42 2.73
CA ASP A 109 -11.37 -8.56 2.89
C ASP A 109 -11.15 -7.23 2.15
N PRO A 110 -11.93 -6.93 1.09
CA PRO A 110 -11.72 -5.74 0.27
C PRO A 110 -11.99 -4.44 1.02
N GLU A 111 -12.88 -4.43 2.00
CA GLU A 111 -13.16 -3.22 2.78
C GLU A 111 -12.01 -2.93 3.74
N PHE A 112 -11.56 -3.96 4.48
CA PHE A 112 -10.50 -3.81 5.48
C PHE A 112 -9.15 -3.51 4.83
N ILE A 113 -8.82 -4.21 3.73
CA ILE A 113 -7.56 -3.98 3.02
C ILE A 113 -7.46 -2.57 2.44
N ASN A 114 -8.57 -1.97 1.97
CA ASN A 114 -8.58 -0.61 1.49
C ASN A 114 -8.36 0.41 2.61
N LYS A 115 -8.85 0.15 3.83
CA LYS A 115 -8.53 0.98 5.02
C LYS A 115 -7.04 0.93 5.32
N ILE A 116 -6.44 -0.26 5.36
CA ILE A 116 -4.99 -0.47 5.56
C ILE A 116 -4.18 0.23 4.45
N ALA A 117 -4.55 0.05 3.19
CA ALA A 117 -3.87 0.67 2.06
C ALA A 117 -3.88 2.20 2.12
N SER A 118 -4.95 2.80 2.63
CA SER A 118 -5.05 4.27 2.80
C SER A 118 -4.01 4.82 3.77
N VAL A 119 -3.59 4.04 4.77
CA VAL A 119 -2.53 4.40 5.71
C VAL A 119 -1.18 4.50 4.98
N PHE A 120 -0.85 3.49 4.20
CA PHE A 120 0.41 3.48 3.44
C PHE A 120 0.39 4.50 2.30
N ALA A 121 -0.74 4.70 1.62
CA ALA A 121 -0.88 5.75 0.62
C ALA A 121 -0.65 7.14 1.23
N ARG A 122 -1.17 7.41 2.45
CA ARG A 122 -0.89 8.64 3.20
C ARG A 122 0.60 8.77 3.55
N LYS A 123 1.20 7.71 4.07
CA LYS A 123 2.60 7.69 4.55
C LYS A 123 3.59 7.91 3.41
N PHE A 124 3.37 7.27 2.27
CA PHE A 124 4.31 7.22 1.16
C PHE A 124 3.93 8.08 -0.06
N LYS A 125 2.94 8.97 0.06
CA LYS A 125 2.49 9.83 -1.05
C LYS A 125 3.59 10.69 -1.69
N ASP A 126 4.62 11.04 -0.92
CA ASP A 126 5.73 11.90 -1.34
C ASP A 126 7.05 11.10 -1.51
N SER A 127 7.00 9.76 -1.55
CA SER A 127 8.18 8.89 -1.68
C SER A 127 8.83 8.93 -3.06
N GLU A 128 8.17 9.52 -4.06
CA GLU A 128 8.60 9.51 -5.47
C GLU A 128 8.86 8.10 -6.03
N ALA A 129 8.16 7.09 -5.52
CA ALA A 129 8.27 5.73 -6.01
C ALA A 129 7.78 5.62 -7.46
N ASP A 130 8.46 4.80 -8.27
CA ASP A 130 8.05 4.42 -9.62
C ASP A 130 7.20 3.15 -9.62
N TYR A 131 7.40 2.27 -8.63
CA TYR A 131 6.74 0.97 -8.51
C TYR A 131 6.43 0.66 -7.05
N VAL A 132 5.35 -0.09 -6.85
CA VAL A 132 5.12 -0.83 -5.60
C VAL A 132 5.58 -2.27 -5.82
N ALA A 133 6.29 -2.87 -4.87
CA ALA A 133 6.74 -4.25 -4.93
C ALA A 133 6.25 -5.04 -3.71
N THR A 134 5.95 -6.32 -3.91
CA THR A 134 5.61 -7.28 -2.86
C THR A 134 6.06 -8.68 -3.23
N VAL A 135 6.11 -9.57 -2.24
CA VAL A 135 6.30 -11.00 -2.49
C VAL A 135 4.96 -11.76 -2.41
N GLU A 136 4.79 -12.80 -3.24
CA GLU A 136 3.60 -13.66 -3.14
C GLU A 136 3.55 -14.33 -1.75
N THR A 137 2.37 -14.51 -1.11
CA THR A 137 1.01 -14.43 -1.68
C THR A 137 0.14 -13.39 -0.99
N LYS A 138 0.17 -13.29 0.36
CA LYS A 138 -0.78 -12.50 1.15
C LYS A 138 -0.55 -10.99 1.05
N GLY A 139 0.68 -10.55 0.77
CA GLY A 139 0.99 -9.14 0.53
C GLY A 139 0.36 -8.57 -0.74
N ILE A 140 -0.01 -9.43 -1.72
CA ILE A 140 -0.49 -8.99 -3.03
C ILE A 140 -1.75 -8.10 -2.95
N PRO A 141 -2.83 -8.44 -2.24
CA PRO A 141 -4.01 -7.58 -2.18
C PRO A 141 -3.72 -6.21 -1.59
N LEU A 142 -2.92 -6.16 -0.52
CA LEU A 142 -2.52 -4.91 0.11
C LEU A 142 -1.67 -4.07 -0.83
N ALA A 143 -0.63 -4.65 -1.42
CA ALA A 143 0.25 -3.96 -2.35
C ALA A 143 -0.50 -3.47 -3.60
N ALA A 144 -1.46 -4.25 -4.12
CA ALA A 144 -2.31 -3.84 -5.24
C ALA A 144 -3.20 -2.64 -4.88
N SER A 145 -3.79 -2.63 -3.68
CA SER A 145 -4.59 -1.49 -3.20
C SER A 145 -3.73 -0.24 -3.00
N VAL A 146 -2.52 -0.37 -2.42
CA VAL A 146 -1.58 0.77 -2.27
C VAL A 146 -1.13 1.27 -3.65
N ALA A 147 -0.76 0.39 -4.57
CA ALA A 147 -0.37 0.73 -5.93
C ALA A 147 -1.49 1.49 -6.67
N HIS A 148 -2.74 1.05 -6.52
CA HIS A 148 -3.91 1.75 -7.05
C HIS A 148 -4.05 3.16 -6.46
N LEU A 149 -3.97 3.31 -5.13
CA LEU A 149 -4.12 4.59 -4.45
C LEU A 149 -3.00 5.59 -4.80
N LEU A 150 -1.79 5.10 -5.04
CA LEU A 150 -0.63 5.92 -5.45
C LEU A 150 -0.52 6.09 -6.96
N ASN A 151 -1.36 5.40 -7.76
CA ASN A 151 -1.29 5.35 -9.23
C ASN A 151 0.07 4.85 -9.74
N LEU A 152 0.57 3.79 -9.13
CA LEU A 152 1.85 3.15 -9.46
C LEU A 152 1.63 1.74 -10.00
N PRO A 153 2.48 1.25 -10.91
CA PRO A 153 2.48 -0.16 -11.29
C PRO A 153 2.94 -1.05 -10.13
N LEU A 154 2.37 -2.27 -10.07
CA LEU A 154 2.72 -3.28 -9.09
C LEU A 154 3.69 -4.30 -9.68
N VAL A 155 4.75 -4.61 -8.94
CA VAL A 155 5.70 -5.70 -9.22
C VAL A 155 5.50 -6.81 -8.19
N ILE A 156 5.23 -8.02 -8.67
CA ILE A 156 5.07 -9.20 -7.81
C ILE A 156 6.32 -10.06 -7.95
N ILE A 157 7.01 -10.25 -6.83
CA ILE A 157 8.16 -11.14 -6.72
C ILE A 157 7.64 -12.51 -6.28
N ARG A 158 8.07 -13.56 -6.98
CA ARG A 158 7.58 -14.91 -6.78
C ARG A 158 8.64 -15.81 -6.14
N ARG A 159 8.20 -16.84 -5.45
CA ARG A 159 9.10 -17.86 -4.90
C ARG A 159 9.63 -18.79 -5.98
N GLU A 160 8.86 -18.97 -7.06
CA GLU A 160 9.23 -19.79 -8.21
C GLU A 160 9.11 -19.02 -9.51
N ALA A 161 10.09 -19.22 -10.40
CA ALA A 161 10.02 -18.67 -11.75
C ALA A 161 8.93 -19.41 -12.55
N LYS A 162 8.02 -18.65 -13.19
CA LYS A 162 7.00 -19.20 -14.08
C LYS A 162 7.37 -18.95 -15.53
N VAL A 163 7.09 -19.91 -16.39
CA VAL A 163 7.36 -19.81 -17.83
C VAL A 163 6.69 -18.59 -18.45
N SER A 164 5.49 -18.23 -17.98
CA SER A 164 4.74 -17.07 -18.41
C SER A 164 5.41 -15.71 -18.12
N GLU A 165 6.37 -15.67 -17.19
CA GLU A 165 7.11 -14.46 -16.82
C GLU A 165 8.32 -14.19 -17.74
N GLY A 166 8.66 -15.12 -18.63
CA GLY A 166 9.82 -15.02 -19.52
C GLY A 166 11.14 -15.12 -18.75
N SER A 167 12.17 -14.38 -19.23
CA SER A 167 13.46 -14.34 -18.52
C SER A 167 13.32 -13.71 -17.15
N THR A 168 13.76 -14.45 -16.14
CA THR A 168 13.72 -14.02 -14.73
C THR A 168 15.12 -13.80 -14.17
N LEU A 169 15.23 -12.92 -13.20
CA LEU A 169 16.33 -12.83 -12.25
C LEU A 169 15.90 -13.55 -10.98
N SER A 170 16.81 -14.29 -10.37
CA SER A 170 16.51 -15.02 -9.15
C SER A 170 17.65 -14.88 -8.15
N ILE A 171 17.29 -14.73 -6.89
CA ILE A 171 18.22 -14.72 -5.76
C ILE A 171 17.82 -15.78 -4.73
N ASN A 172 18.76 -16.16 -3.89
CA ASN A 172 18.49 -16.96 -2.70
C ASN A 172 18.57 -16.05 -1.48
N TYR A 173 17.58 -16.11 -0.60
CA TYR A 173 17.55 -15.33 0.64
C TYR A 173 17.23 -16.22 1.84
N PHE A 174 17.65 -15.80 3.03
CA PHE A 174 17.33 -16.49 4.25
C PHE A 174 15.99 -16.00 4.83
N SER A 175 15.00 -16.90 4.88
CA SER A 175 13.70 -16.64 5.46
C SER A 175 13.70 -16.90 6.96
N GLY A 176 13.65 -15.86 7.78
CA GLY A 176 13.57 -16.00 9.23
C GLY A 176 12.24 -16.59 9.75
N SER A 177 11.19 -16.61 8.93
CA SER A 177 9.91 -17.25 9.30
C SER A 177 9.94 -18.77 9.15
N TYR A 178 10.79 -19.29 8.25
CA TYR A 178 10.90 -20.72 7.97
C TYR A 178 12.26 -21.30 8.33
N ASP A 179 13.17 -20.48 8.86
CA ASP A 179 14.54 -20.84 9.24
C ASP A 179 15.29 -21.62 8.13
N ARG A 180 15.13 -21.18 6.89
CA ARG A 180 15.73 -21.83 5.72
C ARG A 180 16.01 -20.85 4.58
N ILE A 181 16.92 -21.28 3.69
CA ILE A 181 17.16 -20.59 2.42
C ILE A 181 15.96 -20.80 1.50
N GLN A 182 15.44 -19.71 0.97
CA GLN A 182 14.37 -19.67 -0.03
C GLN A 182 14.84 -18.92 -1.27
N ARG A 183 14.19 -19.18 -2.39
CA ARG A 183 14.42 -18.50 -3.65
C ARG A 183 13.36 -17.43 -3.88
N MET A 184 13.76 -16.30 -4.47
CA MET A 184 12.88 -15.29 -5.04
C MET A 184 13.22 -15.08 -6.50
N SER A 185 12.20 -14.84 -7.32
CA SER A 185 12.34 -14.64 -8.77
C SER A 185 11.47 -13.47 -9.22
N MET A 186 12.00 -12.64 -10.10
CA MET A 186 11.29 -11.54 -10.73
C MET A 186 11.56 -11.53 -12.24
N SER A 187 10.53 -11.25 -13.06
CA SER A 187 10.71 -11.06 -14.49
C SER A 187 11.65 -9.87 -14.77
N LYS A 188 12.60 -10.04 -15.70
CA LYS A 188 13.49 -8.95 -16.11
C LYS A 188 12.75 -7.78 -16.79
N ARG A 189 11.49 -7.99 -17.19
CA ARG A 189 10.63 -6.96 -17.80
C ARG A 189 9.72 -6.27 -16.78
N ALA A 190 9.69 -6.71 -15.52
CA ALA A 190 8.75 -6.23 -14.52
C ALA A 190 9.05 -4.79 -14.07
N MET A 191 10.32 -4.36 -14.16
CA MET A 191 10.75 -3.06 -13.67
C MET A 191 11.83 -2.47 -14.60
N ARG A 192 11.83 -1.15 -14.74
CA ARG A 192 12.89 -0.43 -15.46
C ARG A 192 14.13 -0.32 -14.58
N PRO A 193 15.34 -0.42 -15.15
CA PRO A 193 16.58 -0.15 -14.40
C PRO A 193 16.59 1.26 -13.79
N GLY A 194 17.17 1.39 -12.60
CA GLY A 194 17.30 2.67 -11.89
C GLY A 194 16.04 3.18 -11.22
N SER A 195 14.98 2.37 -11.13
CA SER A 195 13.69 2.78 -10.58
C SER A 195 13.70 2.86 -9.05
N LYS A 196 12.85 3.75 -8.51
CA LYS A 196 12.55 3.87 -7.09
C LYS A 196 11.39 2.95 -6.73
N VAL A 197 11.56 2.11 -5.72
CA VAL A 197 10.60 1.05 -5.36
C VAL A 197 10.11 1.22 -3.93
N LEU A 198 8.78 1.22 -3.75
CA LEU A 198 8.12 1.12 -2.46
C LEU A 198 7.75 -0.34 -2.20
N ILE A 199 8.26 -0.93 -1.13
CA ILE A 199 7.92 -2.29 -0.72
C ILE A 199 6.71 -2.25 0.20
N ILE A 200 5.69 -3.06 -0.11
CA ILE A 200 4.48 -3.23 0.73
C ILE A 200 4.23 -4.71 0.94
N ASP A 201 4.09 -5.13 2.20
CA ASP A 201 3.83 -6.53 2.53
C ASP A 201 2.82 -6.67 3.67
N ASP A 202 2.26 -7.87 3.86
CA ASP A 202 1.31 -8.15 4.93
C ASP A 202 2.00 -8.30 6.29
N PHE A 203 3.11 -9.03 6.35
CA PHE A 203 3.77 -9.40 7.59
C PHE A 203 5.29 -9.40 7.48
N MET A 204 5.95 -8.85 8.50
CA MET A 204 7.40 -8.91 8.65
C MET A 204 7.78 -9.47 10.03
N ARG A 205 8.52 -10.57 10.08
CA ARG A 205 9.13 -11.07 11.31
C ARG A 205 10.58 -10.56 11.46
N GLY A 206 11.52 -11.17 10.79
CA GLY A 206 12.94 -10.80 10.81
C GLY A 206 13.41 -9.95 9.63
N GLY A 207 12.53 -9.62 8.69
CA GLY A 207 12.85 -8.81 7.51
C GLY A 207 13.55 -9.54 6.37
N GLY A 208 13.63 -10.89 6.42
CA GLY A 208 14.34 -11.69 5.39
C GLY A 208 13.73 -11.53 4.00
N SER A 209 12.40 -11.57 3.87
CA SER A 209 11.71 -11.38 2.59
C SER A 209 11.96 -9.98 2.02
N ILE A 210 11.87 -8.97 2.86
CA ILE A 210 12.10 -7.57 2.46
C ILE A 210 13.56 -7.35 2.04
N SER A 211 14.52 -7.93 2.77
CA SER A 211 15.94 -7.94 2.37
C SER A 211 16.13 -8.57 1.00
N GLY A 212 15.48 -9.72 0.73
CA GLY A 212 15.51 -10.36 -0.59
C GLY A 212 14.90 -9.49 -1.69
N ILE A 213 13.77 -8.82 -1.43
CA ILE A 213 13.20 -7.87 -2.39
C ILE A 213 14.20 -6.74 -2.66
N THR A 214 14.84 -6.20 -1.61
CA THR A 214 15.83 -5.12 -1.72
C THR A 214 17.02 -5.54 -2.58
N GLU A 215 17.51 -6.76 -2.42
CA GLU A 215 18.58 -7.32 -3.27
C GLU A 215 18.15 -7.43 -4.74
N ILE A 216 16.94 -7.95 -5.01
CA ILE A 216 16.42 -8.01 -6.40
C ILE A 216 16.32 -6.61 -7.01
N VAL A 217 15.82 -5.63 -6.26
CA VAL A 217 15.74 -4.23 -6.71
C VAL A 217 17.12 -3.68 -7.04
N GLY A 218 18.13 -4.00 -6.21
CA GLY A 218 19.53 -3.63 -6.44
C GLY A 218 20.12 -4.21 -7.73
N GLU A 219 19.78 -5.44 -8.11
CA GLU A 219 20.19 -6.08 -9.38
C GLU A 219 19.67 -5.34 -10.62
N PHE A 220 18.62 -4.52 -10.46
CA PHE A 220 18.12 -3.60 -11.48
C PHE A 220 18.68 -2.18 -11.33
N ASN A 221 19.72 -1.97 -10.53
CA ASN A 221 20.21 -0.64 -10.15
C ASN A 221 19.12 0.25 -9.55
N GLY A 222 18.06 -0.32 -9.00
CA GLY A 222 16.96 0.37 -8.36
C GLY A 222 17.28 0.72 -6.91
N THR A 223 16.43 1.56 -6.32
CA THR A 223 16.54 1.99 -4.92
C THR A 223 15.22 1.78 -4.21
N VAL A 224 15.25 1.19 -3.01
CA VAL A 224 14.08 1.10 -2.14
C VAL A 224 13.91 2.45 -1.43
N VAL A 225 12.74 3.09 -1.62
CA VAL A 225 12.42 4.42 -1.08
C VAL A 225 11.45 4.38 0.10
N GLY A 226 11.02 3.20 0.48
CA GLY A 226 10.19 2.98 1.66
C GLY A 226 9.76 1.54 1.81
N VAL A 227 9.46 1.16 3.03
CA VAL A 227 8.96 -0.18 3.39
C VAL A 227 7.74 -0.02 4.30
N GLY A 228 6.60 -0.58 3.87
CA GLY A 228 5.38 -0.65 4.64
C GLY A 228 4.96 -2.09 4.88
N VAL A 229 4.66 -2.45 6.12
CA VAL A 229 4.14 -3.77 6.48
C VAL A 229 2.92 -3.62 7.38
N ALA A 230 1.86 -4.38 7.13
CA ALA A 230 0.68 -4.23 7.98
C ALA A 230 0.95 -4.69 9.41
N ILE A 231 1.68 -5.79 9.58
CA ILE A 231 2.02 -6.38 10.86
C ILE A 231 3.54 -6.58 10.93
N ALA A 232 4.20 -6.08 11.98
CA ALA A 232 5.60 -6.39 12.25
C ALA A 232 5.71 -7.20 13.56
N GLY A 233 6.44 -8.31 13.56
CA GLY A 233 6.76 -9.02 14.79
C GLY A 233 7.67 -8.18 15.68
N VAL A 234 7.45 -8.20 17.00
CA VAL A 234 8.38 -7.58 17.98
C VAL A 234 9.71 -8.35 17.96
N GLU A 235 9.65 -9.67 17.94
CA GLU A 235 10.83 -10.53 17.82
C GLU A 235 11.07 -11.01 16.37
N PRO A 236 12.33 -11.18 15.97
CA PRO A 236 13.57 -10.86 16.70
C PRO A 236 13.78 -9.34 16.83
N LYS A 237 14.37 -8.89 17.93
CA LYS A 237 14.69 -7.47 18.17
C LYS A 237 15.58 -6.88 17.06
N LYS A 238 16.62 -7.62 16.67
CA LYS A 238 17.48 -7.24 15.54
C LYS A 238 16.90 -7.78 14.25
N LYS A 239 16.34 -6.89 13.45
CA LYS A 239 15.81 -7.19 12.11
C LYS A 239 16.87 -6.93 11.04
N LYS A 240 16.69 -7.56 9.86
CA LYS A 240 17.53 -7.28 8.70
C LYS A 240 17.23 -5.92 8.05
N ILE A 241 16.06 -5.37 8.33
CA ILE A 241 15.61 -4.05 7.86
C ILE A 241 15.25 -3.22 9.10
N GLU A 242 15.84 -2.04 9.22
CA GLU A 242 15.65 -1.13 10.35
C GLU A 242 14.64 -0.02 10.02
N ASP A 243 14.66 0.47 8.76
CA ASP A 243 13.74 1.52 8.31
C ASP A 243 12.49 0.92 7.65
N TYR A 244 11.41 0.85 8.42
CA TYR A 244 10.10 0.39 7.96
C TYR A 244 8.96 1.03 8.75
N THR A 245 7.79 1.07 8.15
CA THR A 245 6.55 1.50 8.81
C THR A 245 5.62 0.30 8.97
N SER A 246 5.15 0.04 10.20
CA SER A 246 4.10 -0.95 10.47
C SER A 246 2.84 -0.28 11.01
N ILE A 247 1.68 -0.93 10.88
CA ILE A 247 0.42 -0.44 11.49
C ILE A 247 0.31 -0.96 12.91
N VAL A 248 0.61 -2.25 13.11
CA VAL A 248 0.59 -2.90 14.42
C VAL A 248 1.82 -3.78 14.60
N PHE A 249 2.12 -4.10 15.84
CA PHE A 249 3.18 -5.05 16.21
C PHE A 249 2.56 -6.32 16.79
N LEU A 250 3.04 -7.48 16.33
CA LEU A 250 2.77 -8.78 16.92
C LEU A 250 3.81 -9.05 18.01
N GLY A 251 3.35 -9.10 19.25
CA GLY A 251 4.14 -9.51 20.41
C GLY A 251 4.15 -11.02 20.61
N GLU A 252 3.98 -11.45 21.84
CA GLU A 252 3.97 -12.86 22.23
C GLU A 252 2.66 -13.55 21.84
N ILE A 253 2.77 -14.80 21.39
CA ILE A 253 1.67 -15.75 21.25
C ILE A 253 1.87 -16.82 22.31
N ASP A 254 1.00 -16.84 23.32
CA ASP A 254 1.01 -17.83 24.39
C ASP A 254 -0.09 -18.88 24.08
N GLU A 255 0.35 -20.05 23.58
CA GLU A 255 -0.54 -21.14 23.19
C GLU A 255 -1.23 -21.77 24.43
N GLU A 256 -0.55 -21.80 25.59
CA GLU A 256 -1.10 -22.37 26.83
C GLU A 256 -2.20 -21.50 27.40
N LYS A 257 -1.96 -20.19 27.51
CA LYS A 257 -2.94 -19.21 27.99
C LYS A 257 -3.93 -18.78 26.93
N ARG A 258 -3.72 -19.19 25.68
CA ARG A 258 -4.52 -18.79 24.52
C ARG A 258 -4.63 -17.27 24.39
N THR A 259 -3.50 -16.58 24.46
CA THR A 259 -3.45 -15.11 24.33
C THR A 259 -2.50 -14.70 23.21
N ILE A 260 -2.88 -13.63 22.50
CA ILE A 260 -2.09 -13.01 21.43
C ILE A 260 -1.90 -11.55 21.81
N SER A 261 -0.65 -11.12 21.93
CA SER A 261 -0.31 -9.73 22.20
C SER A 261 -0.20 -8.95 20.90
N ILE A 262 -1.07 -7.98 20.68
CA ILE A 262 -1.00 -7.05 19.54
C ILE A 262 -0.93 -5.62 20.09
N LEU A 263 0.02 -4.85 19.56
CA LEU A 263 0.27 -3.48 19.98
C LEU A 263 0.11 -2.52 18.81
N PRO A 264 -0.62 -1.40 18.94
CA PRO A 264 -0.68 -0.38 17.91
C PRO A 264 0.69 0.32 17.78
N ASN A 265 1.06 0.73 16.56
CA ASN A 265 2.26 1.53 16.34
C ASN A 265 1.92 3.01 16.53
N SER A 266 2.50 3.65 17.56
CA SER A 266 2.33 5.08 17.84
C SER A 266 3.11 5.99 16.86
N ASP A 267 4.12 5.48 16.18
CA ASP A 267 5.05 6.26 15.36
C ASP A 267 4.56 6.43 13.90
N ILE A 268 3.37 5.93 13.60
CA ILE A 268 2.79 5.97 12.25
C ILE A 268 2.07 7.30 11.95
N PHE A 269 1.85 8.15 12.93
CA PHE A 269 1.11 9.41 12.82
C PHE A 269 1.89 10.56 12.19
#